data_7c29222f901ed18ce6602f72fdd59b25
#
_entry.id   7c29222f901ed18ce6602f72fdd59b25
#
_cell.length_a   1.000
_cell.length_b   1.000
_cell.length_c   1.000
_cell.angle_alpha   90.00
_cell.angle_beta   90.00
_cell.angle_gamma   90.00
#
_symmetry.space_group_name_H-M   'P 1'
#
loop_
_entity.id
_entity.type
_entity.pdbx_description
1 polymer ?
#
loop_
_entity_poly.entity_id
_entity_poly.type
_entity_poly.pdbx_seq_one_letter_code
_entity_poly.pdbx_strand_id
1 'polypeptide(L)'
;VTDPLVSAEGLVKHYPTEDSFLARLLGRRRWVRAVDGIDLDIYPGETLALVGESGCGKSTLGRTLLHLDEPTAGTVRHRGDDLGTLSAADLRTRRRDLQYVFQNPTASLDPRLTVGDAIGEALDVHGIASGAERDRRIAELLETVGLRPSHAARYPRELSGGQRQRVGIARALAVDPEFVVCDEPVSALDVSVQAGVLNLLADLQDEFGLTYLLIAHDLSVVQHLADRVAVMYLGELVEVGTVEEVFSPPYHPYTWSLLSAVPEPDPQWDRERVVLDGTVPSATDPPDGCKFHTRCPIVQDDCDEWDDHPDLTPVAGARIGAGDHSSIGAGDDDADHTHAIACPYHERLDVDPEADQ
;
A
#
# COMPACT_ATOMS: atom_id res chain seq x y z
N VAL A 1 21.04 2.75 11.93
CA VAL A 1 19.61 3.04 11.75
C VAL A 1 19.50 3.82 10.45
N THR A 2 18.82 3.27 9.46
CA THR A 2 18.57 3.95 8.18
C THR A 2 17.36 4.86 8.39
N ASP A 3 17.50 6.16 8.08
CA ASP A 3 16.36 7.08 8.17
C ASP A 3 15.25 6.68 7.17
N PRO A 4 13.96 6.74 7.53
CA PRO A 4 12.88 6.42 6.63
C PRO A 4 12.83 7.39 5.44
N LEU A 5 12.55 6.86 4.25
CA LEU A 5 12.32 7.67 3.05
C LEU A 5 11.01 8.44 3.16
N VAL A 6 9.95 7.76 3.60
CA VAL A 6 8.62 8.34 3.87
C VAL A 6 8.20 7.94 5.27
N SER A 7 7.76 8.91 6.09
CA SER A 7 7.19 8.64 7.41
C SER A 7 5.85 9.36 7.58
N ALA A 8 4.96 8.73 8.31
CA ALA A 8 3.68 9.28 8.76
C ALA A 8 3.63 9.23 10.29
N GLU A 9 3.22 10.34 10.92
CA GLU A 9 3.09 10.47 12.37
C GLU A 9 1.66 10.93 12.70
N GLY A 10 0.89 10.11 13.42
CA GLY A 10 -0.48 10.38 13.82
C GLY A 10 -1.38 10.74 12.64
N LEU A 11 -1.19 10.11 11.48
CA LEU A 11 -1.83 10.51 10.23
C LEU A 11 -3.32 10.25 10.25
N VAL A 12 -4.11 11.31 10.02
CA VAL A 12 -5.57 11.25 9.97
C VAL A 12 -6.07 11.79 8.63
N LYS A 13 -6.99 11.06 7.99
CA LYS A 13 -7.76 11.53 6.85
C LYS A 13 -9.23 11.17 6.99
N HIS A 14 -10.04 12.17 7.27
CA HIS A 14 -11.49 12.04 7.39
C HIS A 14 -12.19 12.79 6.26
N TYR A 15 -13.23 12.19 5.70
CA TYR A 15 -14.07 12.83 4.69
C TYR A 15 -15.45 13.15 5.26
N PRO A 16 -15.99 14.36 5.03
CA PRO A 16 -17.35 14.67 5.43
C PRO A 16 -18.32 13.84 4.58
N THR A 17 -19.34 13.23 5.24
CA THR A 17 -20.44 12.61 4.49
C THR A 17 -21.29 13.69 3.83
N GLU A 18 -21.87 13.40 2.66
CA GLU A 18 -22.89 14.26 2.01
C GLU A 18 -24.21 14.18 2.79
N ASP A 19 -24.24 14.78 3.97
CA ASP A 19 -25.47 14.90 4.74
C ASP A 19 -26.43 15.90 4.10
N SER A 20 -27.74 15.62 4.22
CA SER A 20 -28.78 16.54 3.75
C SER A 20 -28.58 17.92 4.37
N PHE A 21 -28.99 18.98 3.66
CA PHE A 21 -28.93 20.35 4.14
C PHE A 21 -29.45 20.55 5.58
N LEU A 22 -30.45 19.74 6.00
CA LEU A 22 -31.02 19.70 7.35
C LEU A 22 -30.06 19.14 8.40
N ALA A 23 -29.27 18.10 8.09
CA ALA A 23 -28.28 17.54 9.00
C ALA A 23 -27.14 18.54 9.25
N ARG A 24 -26.77 19.28 8.20
CA ARG A 24 -25.78 20.37 8.25
C ARG A 24 -26.23 21.52 9.15
N LEU A 25 -27.52 21.88 9.11
CA LEU A 25 -28.12 22.91 9.93
C LEU A 25 -28.24 22.51 11.40
N LEU A 26 -28.37 21.20 11.68
CA LEU A 26 -28.49 20.61 13.02
C LEU A 26 -27.12 20.26 13.65
N GLY A 27 -25.99 20.58 13.00
CA GLY A 27 -24.64 20.33 13.51
C GLY A 27 -24.23 18.84 13.53
N ARG A 28 -25.03 17.95 12.96
CA ARG A 28 -24.75 16.49 12.89
C ARG A 28 -23.95 16.18 11.62
N ARG A 29 -22.67 16.59 11.57
CA ARG A 29 -21.74 16.13 10.53
C ARG A 29 -21.22 14.76 10.92
N ARG A 30 -21.44 13.77 10.06
CA ARG A 30 -20.77 12.48 10.14
C ARG A 30 -19.51 12.52 9.27
N TRP A 31 -18.49 11.82 9.72
CA TRP A 31 -17.21 11.75 9.03
C TRP A 31 -16.90 10.31 8.71
N VAL A 32 -16.42 10.02 7.50
CA VAL A 32 -15.79 8.74 7.16
C VAL A 32 -14.36 8.79 7.65
N ARG A 33 -14.01 7.99 8.62
CA ARG A 33 -12.65 7.86 9.15
C ARG A 33 -11.87 6.90 8.25
N ALA A 34 -11.34 7.42 7.13
CA ALA A 34 -10.67 6.60 6.15
C ALA A 34 -9.22 6.26 6.54
N VAL A 35 -8.55 7.16 7.26
CA VAL A 35 -7.26 6.97 7.94
C VAL A 35 -7.42 7.62 9.31
N ASP A 36 -7.05 6.93 10.38
CA ASP A 36 -7.42 7.31 11.75
C ASP A 36 -6.25 7.06 12.72
N GLY A 37 -5.25 7.95 12.72
CA GLY A 37 -4.12 7.91 13.66
C GLY A 37 -3.01 6.94 13.25
N ILE A 38 -2.62 6.88 11.96
CA ILE A 38 -1.58 5.95 11.50
C ILE A 38 -0.18 6.52 11.71
N ASP A 39 0.68 5.72 12.35
CA ASP A 39 2.13 5.85 12.38
C ASP A 39 2.75 4.79 11.45
N LEU A 40 3.61 5.21 10.51
CA LEU A 40 4.18 4.30 9.51
C LEU A 40 5.48 4.84 8.95
N ASP A 41 6.52 3.98 8.93
CA ASP A 41 7.81 4.27 8.29
C ASP A 41 8.04 3.34 7.09
N ILE A 42 8.50 3.94 5.98
CA ILE A 42 8.86 3.24 4.74
C ILE A 42 10.31 3.59 4.43
N TYR A 43 11.16 2.56 4.30
CA TYR A 43 12.60 2.71 4.14
C TYR A 43 13.04 2.72 2.68
N PRO A 44 14.19 3.35 2.35
CA PRO A 44 14.69 3.38 0.98
C PRO A 44 14.93 1.98 0.41
N GLY A 45 14.41 1.73 -0.79
CA GLY A 45 14.60 0.48 -1.53
C GLY A 45 13.70 -0.67 -1.11
N GLU A 46 12.87 -0.53 -0.04
CA GLU A 46 11.93 -1.58 0.35
C GLU A 46 10.63 -1.54 -0.45
N THR A 47 9.96 -2.67 -0.50
CA THR A 47 8.54 -2.79 -0.84
C THR A 47 7.73 -3.05 0.43
N LEU A 48 7.02 -2.03 0.91
CA LEU A 48 6.03 -2.20 1.97
C LEU A 48 4.67 -2.54 1.34
N ALA A 49 4.12 -3.71 1.64
CA ALA A 49 2.75 -4.06 1.24
C ALA A 49 1.73 -3.53 2.24
N LEU A 50 0.64 -2.96 1.74
CA LEU A 50 -0.53 -2.56 2.53
C LEU A 50 -1.71 -3.43 2.15
N VAL A 51 -2.17 -4.27 3.09
CA VAL A 51 -3.24 -5.24 2.88
C VAL A 51 -4.44 -4.98 3.79
N GLY A 52 -5.60 -5.53 3.44
CA GLY A 52 -6.84 -5.42 4.21
C GLY A 52 -8.08 -5.46 3.31
N GLU A 53 -9.26 -5.55 3.92
CA GLU A 53 -10.53 -5.61 3.19
C GLU A 53 -10.78 -4.38 2.32
N SER A 54 -11.63 -4.52 1.29
CA SER A 54 -12.02 -3.40 0.43
C SER A 54 -12.72 -2.31 1.25
N GLY A 55 -12.33 -1.05 1.03
CA GLY A 55 -12.90 0.10 1.74
C GLY A 55 -12.30 0.39 3.12
N CYS A 56 -11.27 -0.34 3.58
CA CYS A 56 -10.63 -0.07 4.87
C CYS A 56 -9.75 1.18 4.91
N GLY A 57 -9.47 1.85 3.76
CA GLY A 57 -8.72 3.11 3.71
C GLY A 57 -7.39 3.07 2.95
N LYS A 58 -6.94 1.93 2.42
CA LYS A 58 -5.62 1.74 1.78
C LYS A 58 -5.28 2.79 0.72
N SER A 59 -6.13 2.94 -0.30
CA SER A 59 -5.90 3.92 -1.37
C SER A 59 -5.92 5.36 -0.84
N THR A 60 -6.69 5.62 0.22
CA THR A 60 -6.68 6.94 0.90
C THR A 60 -5.34 7.17 1.59
N LEU A 61 -4.82 6.17 2.32
CA LEU A 61 -3.50 6.25 2.95
C LEU A 61 -2.42 6.52 1.88
N GLY A 62 -2.38 5.73 0.81
CA GLY A 62 -1.41 5.92 -0.29
C GLY A 62 -1.45 7.33 -0.89
N ARG A 63 -2.65 7.89 -1.14
CA ARG A 63 -2.80 9.26 -1.65
C ARG A 63 -2.41 10.33 -0.63
N THR A 64 -2.69 10.09 0.65
CA THR A 64 -2.35 11.02 1.73
C THR A 64 -0.83 11.06 1.95
N LEU A 65 -0.14 9.92 1.88
CA LEU A 65 1.33 9.83 1.95
C LEU A 65 2.04 10.62 0.82
N LEU A 66 1.43 10.70 -0.37
CA LEU A 66 1.94 11.54 -1.47
C LEU A 66 1.45 13.00 -1.41
N HIS A 67 0.72 13.36 -0.37
CA HIS A 67 0.06 14.66 -0.26
C HIS A 67 -0.80 15.01 -1.50
N LEU A 68 -1.40 13.99 -2.14
CA LEU A 68 -2.43 14.15 -3.17
C LEU A 68 -3.77 14.51 -2.50
N ASP A 69 -4.05 13.87 -1.37
CA ASP A 69 -5.11 14.24 -0.43
C ASP A 69 -4.46 14.88 0.80
N GLU A 70 -4.81 16.13 1.10
CA GLU A 70 -4.30 16.84 2.28
C GLU A 70 -4.76 16.14 3.56
N PRO A 71 -3.87 15.82 4.53
CA PRO A 71 -4.25 15.24 5.81
C PRO A 71 -5.24 16.10 6.57
N THR A 72 -6.13 15.47 7.34
CA THR A 72 -7.01 16.17 8.30
C THR A 72 -6.24 16.54 9.57
N ALA A 73 -5.30 15.66 9.98
CA ALA A 73 -4.36 15.86 11.08
C ALA A 73 -3.14 14.95 10.89
N GLY A 74 -2.13 15.11 11.71
CA GLY A 74 -0.87 14.38 11.63
C GLY A 74 0.07 14.95 10.57
N THR A 75 1.22 14.29 10.40
CA THR A 75 2.32 14.78 9.56
C THR A 75 2.77 13.69 8.61
N VAL A 76 3.10 14.06 7.36
CA VAL A 76 3.80 13.18 6.41
C VAL A 76 5.14 13.84 6.08
N ARG A 77 6.22 13.08 6.22
CA ARG A 77 7.58 13.53 5.86
C ARG A 77 8.12 12.71 4.69
N HIS A 78 8.87 13.37 3.82
CA HIS A 78 9.69 12.74 2.80
C HIS A 78 11.13 13.19 2.99
N ARG A 79 12.04 12.25 3.24
CA ARG A 79 13.45 12.54 3.59
C ARG A 79 13.57 13.52 4.78
N GLY A 80 12.69 13.37 5.78
CA GLY A 80 12.63 14.23 6.96
C GLY A 80 11.90 15.57 6.76
N ASP A 81 11.64 16.01 5.54
CA ASP A 81 10.91 17.25 5.24
C ASP A 81 9.41 17.04 5.34
N ASP A 82 8.72 17.84 6.16
CA ASP A 82 7.27 17.82 6.30
C ASP A 82 6.59 18.39 5.04
N LEU A 83 5.86 17.52 4.32
CA LEU A 83 5.17 17.87 3.07
C LEU A 83 4.07 18.92 3.28
N GLY A 84 3.45 18.95 4.47
CA GLY A 84 2.39 19.90 4.80
C GLY A 84 2.88 21.34 4.98
N THR A 85 4.17 21.54 5.22
CA THR A 85 4.78 22.86 5.40
C THR A 85 5.36 23.44 4.11
N LEU A 86 5.44 22.63 3.04
CA LEU A 86 6.01 23.06 1.76
C LEU A 86 5.12 24.07 1.04
N SER A 87 5.72 25.02 0.34
CA SER A 87 4.98 25.85 -0.60
C SER A 87 4.44 25.01 -1.76
N ALA A 88 3.39 25.50 -2.44
CA ALA A 88 2.83 24.82 -3.61
C ALA A 88 3.87 24.57 -4.73
N ALA A 89 4.86 25.45 -4.85
CA ALA A 89 5.95 25.31 -5.82
C ALA A 89 6.93 24.21 -5.39
N ASP A 90 7.32 24.18 -4.10
CA ASP A 90 8.23 23.18 -3.56
C ASP A 90 7.56 21.78 -3.56
N LEU A 91 6.30 21.70 -3.16
CA LEU A 91 5.51 20.47 -3.22
C LEU A 91 5.41 19.94 -4.65
N ARG A 92 5.22 20.81 -5.67
CA ARG A 92 5.24 20.41 -7.08
C ARG A 92 6.59 19.81 -7.48
N THR A 93 7.69 20.37 -7.00
CA THR A 93 9.03 19.83 -7.22
C THR A 93 9.18 18.46 -6.54
N ARG A 94 8.75 18.35 -5.30
CA ARG A 94 8.81 17.11 -4.51
C ARG A 94 7.96 15.98 -5.14
N ARG A 95 6.88 16.31 -5.84
CA ARG A 95 6.04 15.33 -6.57
C ARG A 95 6.75 14.63 -7.73
N ARG A 96 7.94 15.06 -8.14
CA ARG A 96 8.79 14.27 -9.05
C ARG A 96 9.22 12.98 -8.36
N ASP A 97 9.63 13.08 -7.11
CA ASP A 97 10.18 11.98 -6.34
C ASP A 97 9.07 11.02 -5.86
N LEU A 98 7.81 11.50 -5.83
CA LEU A 98 6.64 10.84 -5.26
C LEU A 98 5.59 10.56 -6.35
N GLN A 99 5.44 9.31 -6.79
CA GLN A 99 4.57 8.96 -7.89
C GLN A 99 3.48 7.95 -7.51
N TYR A 100 2.42 7.87 -8.32
CA TYR A 100 1.26 7.01 -8.09
C TYR A 100 0.92 6.21 -9.35
N VAL A 101 0.84 4.88 -9.22
CA VAL A 101 0.31 3.96 -10.23
C VAL A 101 -1.11 3.56 -9.82
N PHE A 102 -2.10 3.96 -10.62
CA PHE A 102 -3.52 3.81 -10.29
C PHE A 102 -4.04 2.39 -10.53
N GLN A 103 -5.01 1.98 -9.71
CA GLN A 103 -5.72 0.71 -9.77
C GLN A 103 -6.35 0.44 -11.14
N ASN A 104 -6.96 1.45 -11.76
CA ASN A 104 -7.62 1.32 -13.05
C ASN A 104 -6.82 2.03 -14.15
N PRO A 105 -6.02 1.28 -14.93
CA PRO A 105 -5.19 1.87 -15.98
C PRO A 105 -6.02 2.52 -17.10
N THR A 106 -7.27 2.10 -17.30
CA THR A 106 -8.16 2.69 -18.30
C THR A 106 -8.66 4.05 -17.85
N ALA A 107 -8.96 4.23 -16.58
CA ALA A 107 -9.41 5.50 -16.03
C ALA A 107 -8.27 6.51 -15.82
N SER A 108 -7.04 6.03 -15.68
CA SER A 108 -5.86 6.86 -15.44
C SER A 108 -5.26 7.49 -16.71
N LEU A 109 -5.62 6.99 -17.89
CA LEU A 109 -5.15 7.49 -19.18
C LEU A 109 -6.28 8.25 -19.90
N ASP A 110 -6.05 9.52 -20.28
CA ASP A 110 -7.02 10.24 -21.13
C ASP A 110 -7.15 9.53 -22.49
N PRO A 111 -8.34 9.04 -22.86
CA PRO A 111 -8.54 8.29 -24.10
C PRO A 111 -8.31 9.12 -25.37
N ARG A 112 -8.19 10.46 -25.24
CA ARG A 112 -7.95 11.40 -26.33
C ARG A 112 -6.46 11.62 -26.61
N LEU A 113 -5.59 11.29 -25.64
CA LEU A 113 -4.14 11.41 -25.77
C LEU A 113 -3.54 10.11 -26.32
N THR A 114 -2.47 10.24 -27.09
CA THR A 114 -1.64 9.08 -27.44
C THR A 114 -0.85 8.60 -26.24
N VAL A 115 -0.33 7.39 -26.29
CA VAL A 115 0.57 6.85 -25.25
C VAL A 115 1.79 7.76 -25.05
N GLY A 116 2.38 8.24 -26.16
CA GLY A 116 3.52 9.16 -26.10
C GLY A 116 3.17 10.50 -25.45
N ASP A 117 1.96 11.03 -25.70
CA ASP A 117 1.51 12.26 -25.06
C ASP A 117 1.27 12.05 -23.56
N ALA A 118 0.67 10.91 -23.18
CA ALA A 118 0.39 10.59 -21.78
C ALA A 118 1.66 10.40 -20.93
N ILE A 119 2.72 9.80 -21.48
CA ILE A 119 4.03 9.69 -20.83
C ILE A 119 4.76 11.05 -20.86
N GLY A 120 4.72 11.72 -21.99
CA GLY A 120 5.42 12.97 -22.21
C GLY A 120 4.87 14.15 -21.41
N GLU A 121 3.59 14.10 -20.97
CA GLU A 121 3.00 15.12 -20.10
C GLU A 121 3.81 15.32 -18.83
N ALA A 122 4.29 14.23 -18.21
CA ALA A 122 5.12 14.30 -17.02
C ALA A 122 6.47 14.98 -17.30
N LEU A 123 7.09 14.67 -18.45
CA LEU A 123 8.33 15.33 -18.89
C LEU A 123 8.14 16.82 -19.14
N ASP A 124 7.04 17.20 -19.78
CA ASP A 124 6.70 18.59 -20.12
C ASP A 124 6.40 19.41 -18.86
N VAL A 125 5.59 18.87 -17.93
CA VAL A 125 5.18 19.55 -16.68
C VAL A 125 6.38 19.86 -15.78
N HIS A 126 7.37 18.98 -15.76
CA HIS A 126 8.58 19.15 -14.95
C HIS A 126 9.77 19.71 -15.73
N GLY A 127 9.60 20.00 -17.03
CA GLY A 127 10.65 20.56 -17.86
C GLY A 127 11.89 19.68 -18.04
N ILE A 128 11.69 18.34 -18.03
CA ILE A 128 12.78 17.35 -18.05
C ILE A 128 13.35 17.20 -19.46
N ALA A 129 12.50 17.15 -20.48
CA ALA A 129 12.89 16.98 -21.87
C ALA A 129 11.93 17.69 -22.83
N SER A 130 12.41 18.07 -24.01
CA SER A 130 11.59 18.69 -25.05
C SER A 130 12.04 18.28 -26.47
N GLY A 131 11.15 18.40 -27.46
CA GLY A 131 11.45 18.08 -28.88
C GLY A 131 11.95 16.64 -29.04
N ALA A 132 13.02 16.45 -29.81
CA ALA A 132 13.59 15.14 -30.09
C ALA A 132 14.09 14.39 -28.85
N GLU A 133 14.51 15.10 -27.81
CA GLU A 133 14.92 14.51 -26.54
C GLU A 133 13.73 13.87 -25.81
N ARG A 134 12.59 14.57 -25.78
CA ARG A 134 11.34 14.04 -25.25
C ARG A 134 10.91 12.75 -25.96
N ASP A 135 10.96 12.74 -27.29
CA ASP A 135 10.58 11.57 -28.08
C ASP A 135 11.52 10.38 -27.82
N ARG A 136 12.82 10.63 -27.66
CA ARG A 136 13.80 9.61 -27.30
C ARG A 136 13.51 9.05 -25.91
N ARG A 137 13.29 9.90 -24.90
CA ARG A 137 13.00 9.47 -23.53
C ARG A 137 11.71 8.65 -23.45
N ILE A 138 10.67 9.02 -24.21
CA ILE A 138 9.42 8.24 -24.30
C ILE A 138 9.69 6.86 -24.89
N ALA A 139 10.52 6.77 -25.92
CA ALA A 139 10.86 5.48 -26.55
C ALA A 139 11.63 4.57 -25.57
N GLU A 140 12.61 5.12 -24.84
CA GLU A 140 13.37 4.42 -23.80
C GLU A 140 12.45 3.92 -22.68
N LEU A 141 11.54 4.76 -22.15
CA LEU A 141 10.58 4.39 -21.11
C LEU A 141 9.63 3.27 -21.57
N LEU A 142 9.20 3.29 -22.83
CA LEU A 142 8.39 2.21 -23.38
C LEU A 142 9.16 0.90 -23.44
N GLU A 143 10.42 0.92 -23.85
CA GLU A 143 11.30 -0.26 -23.87
C GLU A 143 11.55 -0.80 -22.46
N THR A 144 11.81 0.08 -21.49
CA THR A 144 11.98 -0.25 -20.06
C THR A 144 10.78 -1.04 -19.52
N VAL A 145 9.56 -0.68 -19.90
CA VAL A 145 8.35 -1.43 -19.45
C VAL A 145 7.99 -2.58 -20.41
N GLY A 146 8.87 -2.99 -21.33
CA GLY A 146 8.66 -4.10 -22.26
C GLY A 146 7.64 -3.81 -23.38
N LEU A 147 7.46 -2.54 -23.74
CA LEU A 147 6.65 -2.11 -24.89
C LEU A 147 7.55 -1.66 -26.05
N ARG A 148 7.03 -1.69 -27.26
CA ARG A 148 7.78 -1.20 -28.43
C ARG A 148 7.66 0.32 -28.53
N PRO A 149 8.68 1.06 -28.98
CA PRO A 149 8.61 2.50 -29.24
C PRO A 149 7.43 2.92 -30.12
N SER A 150 7.04 2.05 -31.07
CA SER A 150 5.90 2.30 -31.96
C SER A 150 4.55 2.40 -31.25
N HIS A 151 4.46 1.96 -29.96
CA HIS A 151 3.26 2.16 -29.15
C HIS A 151 3.04 3.62 -28.77
N ALA A 152 4.06 4.49 -28.84
CA ALA A 152 3.92 5.92 -28.55
C ALA A 152 2.81 6.59 -29.39
N ALA A 153 2.62 6.15 -30.64
CA ALA A 153 1.59 6.69 -31.53
C ALA A 153 0.19 6.10 -31.35
N ARG A 154 0.02 5.08 -30.47
CA ARG A 154 -1.26 4.43 -30.23
C ARG A 154 -2.09 5.18 -29.19
N TYR A 155 -3.40 4.97 -29.25
CA TYR A 155 -4.32 5.42 -28.22
C TYR A 155 -4.55 4.32 -27.16
N PRO A 156 -4.93 4.66 -25.91
CA PRO A 156 -5.19 3.68 -24.86
C PRO A 156 -6.17 2.56 -25.25
N ARG A 157 -7.18 2.87 -26.07
CA ARG A 157 -8.17 1.90 -26.57
C ARG A 157 -7.58 0.81 -27.47
N GLU A 158 -6.41 1.04 -28.05
CA GLU A 158 -5.72 0.11 -28.96
C GLU A 158 -4.76 -0.83 -28.22
N LEU A 159 -4.71 -0.74 -26.90
CA LEU A 159 -3.84 -1.52 -26.03
C LEU A 159 -4.65 -2.54 -25.22
N SER A 160 -4.02 -3.67 -24.86
CA SER A 160 -4.56 -4.61 -23.87
C SER A 160 -4.52 -3.99 -22.45
N GLY A 161 -5.22 -4.61 -21.48
CA GLY A 161 -5.19 -4.19 -20.08
C GLY A 161 -3.77 -4.10 -19.51
N GLY A 162 -2.99 -5.16 -19.67
CA GLY A 162 -1.59 -5.19 -19.22
C GLY A 162 -0.69 -4.18 -19.93
N GLN A 163 -0.93 -3.90 -21.24
CA GLN A 163 -0.20 -2.85 -21.93
C GLN A 163 -0.54 -1.46 -21.39
N ARG A 164 -1.81 -1.20 -21.08
CA ARG A 164 -2.21 0.07 -20.43
C ARG A 164 -1.57 0.22 -19.07
N GLN A 165 -1.49 -0.87 -18.28
CA GLN A 165 -0.82 -0.84 -16.98
C GLN A 165 0.66 -0.50 -17.13
N ARG A 166 1.36 -1.13 -18.07
CA ARG A 166 2.77 -0.81 -18.38
C ARG A 166 2.97 0.64 -18.81
N VAL A 167 2.03 1.24 -19.53
CA VAL A 167 2.05 2.68 -19.86
C VAL A 167 1.87 3.53 -18.59
N GLY A 168 0.99 3.13 -17.66
CA GLY A 168 0.83 3.80 -16.38
C GLY A 168 2.12 3.79 -15.55
N ILE A 169 2.82 2.65 -15.53
CA ILE A 169 4.14 2.51 -14.89
C ILE A 169 5.18 3.40 -15.61
N ALA A 170 5.27 3.35 -16.94
CA ALA A 170 6.18 4.21 -17.72
C ALA A 170 5.97 5.71 -17.46
N ARG A 171 4.70 6.13 -17.30
CA ARG A 171 4.37 7.52 -16.94
C ARG A 171 4.88 7.89 -15.55
N ALA A 172 4.75 7.01 -14.56
CA ALA A 172 5.29 7.23 -13.23
C ALA A 172 6.82 7.33 -13.24
N LEU A 173 7.50 6.48 -14.03
CA LEU A 173 8.96 6.48 -14.18
C LEU A 173 9.52 7.68 -14.96
N ALA A 174 8.68 8.41 -15.70
CA ALA A 174 9.15 9.48 -16.59
C ALA A 174 9.90 10.61 -15.86
N VAL A 175 9.66 10.77 -14.58
CA VAL A 175 10.25 11.82 -13.72
C VAL A 175 11.38 11.33 -12.83
N ASP A 176 11.82 10.08 -12.99
CA ASP A 176 12.83 9.40 -12.17
C ASP A 176 12.47 9.47 -10.66
N PRO A 177 11.36 8.83 -10.22
CA PRO A 177 10.88 8.88 -8.85
C PRO A 177 11.75 8.06 -7.89
N GLU A 178 11.64 8.34 -6.58
CA GLU A 178 12.25 7.53 -5.52
C GLU A 178 11.22 6.64 -4.83
N PHE A 179 9.98 7.14 -4.72
CA PHE A 179 8.86 6.45 -4.07
C PHE A 179 7.66 6.36 -4.98
N VAL A 180 7.11 5.15 -5.12
CA VAL A 180 5.94 4.90 -5.96
C VAL A 180 4.88 4.14 -5.16
N VAL A 181 3.69 4.72 -5.06
CA VAL A 181 2.50 4.00 -4.57
C VAL A 181 1.89 3.22 -5.73
N CYS A 182 1.87 1.90 -5.62
CA CYS A 182 1.23 0.98 -6.57
C CYS A 182 -0.12 0.54 -6.00
N ASP A 183 -1.21 1.21 -6.43
CA ASP A 183 -2.56 0.91 -5.94
C ASP A 183 -3.19 -0.22 -6.77
N GLU A 184 -3.23 -1.42 -6.20
CA GLU A 184 -3.74 -2.65 -6.82
C GLU A 184 -3.30 -2.83 -8.28
N PRO A 185 -1.99 -2.81 -8.57
CA PRO A 185 -1.47 -2.66 -9.95
C PRO A 185 -1.81 -3.83 -10.88
N VAL A 186 -2.35 -4.93 -10.36
CA VAL A 186 -2.65 -6.15 -11.12
C VAL A 186 -4.09 -6.63 -10.99
N SER A 187 -4.94 -6.01 -10.16
CA SER A 187 -6.28 -6.48 -9.81
C SER A 187 -7.25 -6.66 -10.99
N ALA A 188 -7.07 -5.87 -12.06
CA ALA A 188 -7.93 -5.90 -13.25
C ALA A 188 -7.35 -6.74 -14.42
N LEU A 189 -6.30 -7.54 -14.14
CA LEU A 189 -5.57 -8.29 -15.17
C LEU A 189 -5.78 -9.80 -14.99
N ASP A 190 -5.63 -10.56 -16.10
CA ASP A 190 -5.58 -12.02 -16.02
C ASP A 190 -4.27 -12.50 -15.37
N VAL A 191 -4.28 -13.70 -14.78
CA VAL A 191 -3.17 -14.27 -13.96
C VAL A 191 -1.83 -14.26 -14.69
N SER A 192 -1.81 -14.56 -16.01
CA SER A 192 -0.56 -14.60 -16.77
C SER A 192 0.04 -13.21 -16.98
N VAL A 193 -0.81 -12.20 -17.15
CA VAL A 193 -0.41 -10.80 -17.28
C VAL A 193 -0.02 -10.20 -15.94
N GLN A 194 -0.69 -10.60 -14.85
CA GLN A 194 -0.33 -10.21 -13.48
C GLN A 194 1.14 -10.53 -13.17
N ALA A 195 1.54 -11.79 -13.35
CA ALA A 195 2.93 -12.22 -13.12
C ALA A 195 3.94 -11.38 -13.93
N GLY A 196 3.60 -11.06 -15.18
CA GLY A 196 4.46 -10.23 -16.04
C GLY A 196 4.55 -8.77 -15.60
N VAL A 197 3.57 -8.23 -14.88
CA VAL A 197 3.62 -6.86 -14.30
C VAL A 197 4.34 -6.88 -12.96
N LEU A 198 4.16 -7.91 -12.14
CA LEU A 198 4.87 -8.04 -10.85
C LEU A 198 6.38 -8.21 -11.06
N ASN A 199 6.79 -9.09 -11.98
CA ASN A 199 8.20 -9.23 -12.33
C ASN A 199 8.79 -7.92 -12.86
N LEU A 200 8.03 -7.17 -13.69
CA LEU A 200 8.46 -5.85 -14.14
C LEU A 200 8.69 -4.88 -12.96
N LEU A 201 7.81 -4.86 -11.95
CA LEU A 201 7.98 -3.99 -10.78
C LEU A 201 9.22 -4.38 -9.97
N ALA A 202 9.50 -5.70 -9.81
CA ALA A 202 10.72 -6.17 -9.17
C ALA A 202 11.98 -5.76 -9.95
N ASP A 203 12.00 -6.02 -11.28
CA ASP A 203 13.12 -5.63 -12.14
C ASP A 203 13.40 -4.11 -12.08
N LEU A 204 12.34 -3.29 -12.04
CA LEU A 204 12.44 -1.83 -11.94
C LEU A 204 12.96 -1.38 -10.56
N GLN A 205 12.58 -2.08 -9.49
CA GLN A 205 13.09 -1.81 -8.14
C GLN A 205 14.59 -2.06 -8.09
N ASP A 206 15.04 -3.21 -8.60
CA ASP A 206 16.45 -3.58 -8.63
C ASP A 206 17.28 -2.64 -9.54
N GLU A 207 16.76 -2.24 -10.70
CA GLU A 207 17.49 -1.41 -11.67
C GLU A 207 17.59 0.06 -11.23
N PHE A 208 16.50 0.61 -10.64
CA PHE A 208 16.39 2.05 -10.32
C PHE A 208 16.45 2.35 -8.82
N GLY A 209 16.51 1.33 -7.96
CA GLY A 209 16.52 1.51 -6.50
C GLY A 209 15.20 2.11 -5.97
N LEU A 210 14.07 1.73 -6.58
CA LEU A 210 12.76 2.28 -6.23
C LEU A 210 12.28 1.78 -4.87
N THR A 211 11.56 2.64 -4.16
CA THR A 211 10.82 2.27 -2.95
C THR A 211 9.34 2.16 -3.29
N TYR A 212 8.67 1.10 -2.85
CA TYR A 212 7.26 0.88 -3.15
C TYR A 212 6.37 0.88 -1.89
N LEU A 213 5.19 1.50 -2.00
CA LEU A 213 4.02 1.12 -1.22
C LEU A 213 3.09 0.32 -2.14
N LEU A 214 3.04 -0.99 -1.94
CA LEU A 214 2.21 -1.90 -2.73
C LEU A 214 0.87 -2.12 -2.03
N ILE A 215 -0.20 -1.51 -2.52
CA ILE A 215 -1.55 -1.80 -2.04
C ILE A 215 -2.06 -3.04 -2.77
N ALA A 216 -2.40 -4.08 -2.01
CA ALA A 216 -2.88 -5.34 -2.54
C ALA A 216 -4.06 -5.88 -1.72
N HIS A 217 -4.93 -6.64 -2.37
CA HIS A 217 -5.96 -7.46 -1.73
C HIS A 217 -5.65 -8.96 -1.86
N ASP A 218 -4.71 -9.32 -2.74
CA ASP A 218 -4.24 -10.69 -2.94
C ASP A 218 -2.89 -10.88 -2.22
N LEU A 219 -2.91 -11.74 -1.20
CA LEU A 219 -1.75 -12.00 -0.36
C LEU A 219 -0.64 -12.78 -1.09
N SER A 220 -0.97 -13.49 -2.18
CA SER A 220 0.03 -14.15 -3.03
C SER A 220 0.94 -13.13 -3.75
N VAL A 221 0.37 -11.99 -4.13
CA VAL A 221 1.13 -10.85 -4.69
C VAL A 221 2.11 -10.28 -3.67
N VAL A 222 1.66 -10.19 -2.41
CA VAL A 222 2.46 -9.68 -1.30
C VAL A 222 3.67 -10.57 -1.03
N GLN A 223 3.47 -11.88 -0.92
CA GLN A 223 4.57 -12.86 -0.72
C GLN A 223 5.64 -12.81 -1.81
N HIS A 224 5.26 -12.40 -3.03
CA HIS A 224 6.18 -12.38 -4.16
C HIS A 224 7.05 -11.13 -4.23
N LEU A 225 6.57 -9.98 -3.76
CA LEU A 225 7.21 -8.69 -4.02
C LEU A 225 7.55 -7.90 -2.75
N ALA A 226 6.88 -8.17 -1.62
CA ALA A 226 7.04 -7.34 -0.43
C ALA A 226 8.18 -7.81 0.49
N ASP A 227 8.83 -6.85 1.14
CA ASP A 227 9.77 -7.07 2.24
C ASP A 227 9.03 -7.05 3.58
N ARG A 228 8.12 -6.08 3.74
CA ARG A 228 7.30 -5.88 4.93
C ARG A 228 5.83 -5.75 4.56
N VAL A 229 4.97 -6.05 5.52
CA VAL A 229 3.51 -5.99 5.38
C VAL A 229 2.93 -5.15 6.51
N ALA A 230 2.03 -4.25 6.15
CA ALA A 230 1.16 -3.53 7.06
C ALA A 230 -0.29 -3.97 6.80
N VAL A 231 -0.97 -4.45 7.83
CA VAL A 231 -2.36 -4.91 7.75
C VAL A 231 -3.27 -3.82 8.27
N MET A 232 -4.23 -3.39 7.44
CA MET A 232 -5.11 -2.27 7.74
C MET A 232 -6.57 -2.70 7.91
N TYR A 233 -7.20 -2.26 9.00
CA TYR A 233 -8.62 -2.50 9.28
C TYR A 233 -9.30 -1.20 9.73
N LEU A 234 -10.41 -0.81 9.10
CA LEU A 234 -11.22 0.38 9.45
C LEU A 234 -10.40 1.66 9.75
N GLY A 235 -9.43 1.97 8.88
CA GLY A 235 -8.65 3.20 8.98
C GLY A 235 -7.39 3.11 9.87
N GLU A 236 -7.12 2.01 10.53
CA GLU A 236 -5.99 1.81 11.43
C GLU A 236 -5.13 0.61 11.04
N LEU A 237 -3.87 0.61 11.44
CA LEU A 237 -2.98 -0.53 11.29
C LEU A 237 -3.18 -1.48 12.48
N VAL A 238 -3.38 -2.75 12.18
CA VAL A 238 -3.60 -3.81 13.20
C VAL A 238 -2.40 -4.71 13.37
N GLU A 239 -1.53 -4.80 12.36
CA GLU A 239 -0.30 -5.57 12.40
C GLU A 239 0.71 -5.01 11.38
N VAL A 240 2.00 -4.98 11.74
CA VAL A 240 3.12 -4.62 10.86
C VAL A 240 4.29 -5.55 11.17
N GLY A 241 4.91 -6.12 10.14
CA GLY A 241 6.06 -7.00 10.29
C GLY A 241 6.70 -7.31 8.94
N THR A 242 7.74 -8.15 8.94
CA THR A 242 8.26 -8.74 7.70
C THR A 242 7.23 -9.70 7.11
N VAL A 243 7.36 -10.03 5.83
CA VAL A 243 6.48 -11.03 5.19
C VAL A 243 6.50 -12.34 5.98
N GLU A 244 7.69 -12.83 6.39
CA GLU A 244 7.83 -14.07 7.15
C GLU A 244 7.07 -14.02 8.48
N GLU A 245 7.17 -12.92 9.24
CA GLU A 245 6.50 -12.76 10.52
C GLU A 245 4.97 -12.70 10.41
N VAL A 246 4.45 -11.99 9.40
CA VAL A 246 3.00 -11.83 9.23
C VAL A 246 2.34 -13.08 8.63
N PHE A 247 3.08 -13.85 7.85
CA PHE A 247 2.54 -15.03 7.17
C PHE A 247 2.74 -16.35 7.91
N SER A 248 3.63 -16.42 8.95
CA SER A 248 3.96 -17.68 9.61
C SER A 248 4.47 -17.48 11.05
N PRO A 249 3.66 -17.77 12.06
CA PRO A 249 2.21 -17.75 12.13
C PRO A 249 1.67 -16.31 12.25
N PRO A 250 0.46 -16.03 11.82
CA PRO A 250 -0.16 -14.72 12.00
C PRO A 250 -0.59 -14.53 13.45
N TYR A 251 -0.33 -13.35 14.01
CA TYR A 251 -0.62 -13.05 15.39
C TYR A 251 -1.93 -12.24 15.58
N HIS A 252 -2.23 -11.28 14.68
CA HIS A 252 -3.49 -10.56 14.82
C HIS A 252 -4.67 -11.41 14.32
N PRO A 253 -5.79 -11.52 15.07
CA PRO A 253 -6.94 -12.35 14.66
C PRO A 253 -7.54 -12.01 13.30
N TYR A 254 -7.46 -10.74 12.90
CA TYR A 254 -7.87 -10.31 11.57
C TYR A 254 -6.91 -10.80 10.46
N THR A 255 -5.60 -10.70 10.69
CA THR A 255 -4.58 -11.20 9.76
C THR A 255 -4.76 -12.71 9.54
N TRP A 256 -4.95 -13.46 10.62
CA TRP A 256 -5.23 -14.89 10.53
C TRP A 256 -6.47 -15.19 9.66
N SER A 257 -7.54 -14.41 9.82
CA SER A 257 -8.74 -14.59 8.98
C SER A 257 -8.50 -14.29 7.51
N LEU A 258 -7.67 -13.27 7.19
CA LEU A 258 -7.28 -12.94 5.82
C LEU A 258 -6.45 -14.08 5.19
N LEU A 259 -5.48 -14.60 5.93
CA LEU A 259 -4.61 -15.70 5.46
C LEU A 259 -5.39 -17.00 5.29
N SER A 260 -6.34 -17.31 6.19
CA SER A 260 -7.19 -18.50 6.08
C SER A 260 -8.10 -18.48 4.83
N ALA A 261 -8.32 -17.31 4.23
CA ALA A 261 -9.13 -17.14 3.03
C ALA A 261 -8.33 -17.33 1.73
N VAL A 262 -6.99 -17.41 1.79
CA VAL A 262 -6.13 -17.63 0.61
C VAL A 262 -6.28 -19.08 0.14
N PRO A 263 -6.66 -19.32 -1.14
CA PRO A 263 -6.74 -20.66 -1.67
C PRO A 263 -5.34 -21.25 -1.85
N GLU A 264 -5.05 -22.35 -1.19
CA GLU A 264 -3.84 -23.13 -1.45
C GLU A 264 -4.09 -24.17 -2.55
N PRO A 265 -3.15 -24.36 -3.47
CA PRO A 265 -3.32 -25.33 -4.56
C PRO A 265 -3.13 -26.79 -4.14
N ASP A 266 -2.83 -27.06 -2.85
CA ASP A 266 -2.66 -28.42 -2.33
C ASP A 266 -4.03 -29.03 -1.97
N PRO A 267 -4.49 -30.09 -2.67
CA PRO A 267 -5.76 -30.76 -2.36
C PRO A 267 -5.73 -31.58 -1.04
N GLN A 268 -4.57 -31.73 -0.39
CA GLN A 268 -4.44 -32.37 0.92
C GLN A 268 -4.42 -31.34 2.07
N TRP A 269 -4.44 -30.06 1.75
CA TRP A 269 -4.45 -28.97 2.71
C TRP A 269 -5.87 -28.80 3.29
N ASP A 270 -6.03 -29.19 4.54
CA ASP A 270 -7.32 -29.14 5.28
C ASP A 270 -7.27 -28.04 6.35
N ARG A 271 -6.92 -26.80 5.97
CA ARG A 271 -7.10 -25.67 6.88
C ARG A 271 -8.56 -25.34 7.06
N GLU A 272 -8.99 -25.33 8.30
CA GLU A 272 -10.32 -24.86 8.66
C GLU A 272 -10.42 -23.35 8.32
N ARG A 273 -11.18 -23.02 7.27
CA ARG A 273 -11.37 -21.64 6.86
C ARG A 273 -12.10 -20.87 7.97
N VAL A 274 -11.45 -19.81 8.48
CA VAL A 274 -12.07 -18.91 9.44
C VAL A 274 -13.09 -18.04 8.73
N VAL A 275 -14.36 -18.32 8.98
CA VAL A 275 -15.45 -17.49 8.48
C VAL A 275 -15.75 -16.43 9.54
N LEU A 276 -15.43 -15.17 9.23
CA LEU A 276 -15.78 -14.06 10.11
C LEU A 276 -17.30 -13.84 10.10
N ASP A 277 -17.91 -13.83 11.27
CA ASP A 277 -19.33 -13.51 11.41
C ASP A 277 -19.58 -12.01 11.20
N GLY A 278 -20.74 -11.67 10.65
CA GLY A 278 -21.18 -10.30 10.47
C GLY A 278 -20.64 -9.60 9.23
N THR A 279 -20.88 -8.30 9.14
CA THR A 279 -20.42 -7.41 8.07
C THR A 279 -19.37 -6.45 8.60
N VAL A 280 -18.50 -5.94 7.73
CA VAL A 280 -17.54 -4.87 8.11
C VAL A 280 -18.32 -3.70 8.69
N PRO A 281 -17.98 -3.23 9.89
CA PRO A 281 -18.62 -2.05 10.48
C PRO A 281 -18.40 -0.80 9.62
N SER A 282 -19.24 0.21 9.85
CA SER A 282 -19.17 1.43 9.07
C SER A 282 -18.02 2.34 9.53
N ALA A 283 -17.18 2.79 8.60
CA ALA A 283 -16.15 3.80 8.89
C ALA A 283 -16.73 5.18 9.32
N THR A 284 -18.05 5.38 9.21
CA THR A 284 -18.73 6.59 9.72
C THR A 284 -19.19 6.48 11.17
N ASP A 285 -19.24 5.26 11.68
CA ASP A 285 -19.68 4.93 13.04
C ASP A 285 -18.95 3.63 13.45
N PRO A 286 -17.61 3.71 13.62
CA PRO A 286 -16.82 2.54 13.99
C PRO A 286 -17.18 2.09 15.41
N PRO A 287 -17.02 0.81 15.73
CA PRO A 287 -17.18 0.32 17.10
C PRO A 287 -16.23 1.02 18.07
N ASP A 288 -16.66 1.19 19.32
CA ASP A 288 -15.80 1.67 20.40
C ASP A 288 -14.75 0.59 20.74
N GLY A 289 -13.64 0.97 21.34
CA GLY A 289 -12.54 0.07 21.69
C GLY A 289 -11.87 -0.56 20.47
N CYS A 290 -11.57 -1.85 20.53
CA CYS A 290 -10.99 -2.58 19.40
C CYS A 290 -11.98 -2.62 18.23
N LYS A 291 -11.67 -1.95 17.11
CA LYS A 291 -12.56 -1.88 15.94
C LYS A 291 -12.90 -3.26 15.34
N PHE A 292 -12.08 -4.27 15.62
CA PHE A 292 -12.31 -5.65 15.13
C PHE A 292 -13.13 -6.52 16.09
N HIS A 293 -13.39 -6.08 17.34
CA HIS A 293 -14.02 -6.91 18.39
C HIS A 293 -15.36 -7.55 17.93
N THR A 294 -16.17 -6.86 17.15
CA THR A 294 -17.48 -7.33 16.65
C THR A 294 -17.39 -8.53 15.72
N ARG A 295 -16.21 -8.85 15.21
CA ARG A 295 -15.95 -9.95 14.27
C ARG A 295 -14.81 -10.86 14.75
N CYS A 296 -14.21 -10.56 15.88
CA CYS A 296 -13.04 -11.26 16.42
C CYS A 296 -13.42 -12.66 16.95
N PRO A 297 -12.76 -13.74 16.50
CA PRO A 297 -13.03 -15.09 16.98
C PRO A 297 -12.56 -15.32 18.41
N ILE A 298 -11.68 -14.45 18.95
CA ILE A 298 -11.16 -14.55 20.34
C ILE A 298 -11.56 -13.33 21.19
N VAL A 299 -12.64 -12.64 20.84
CA VAL A 299 -13.11 -11.44 21.55
C VAL A 299 -13.18 -11.67 23.07
N GLN A 300 -12.75 -10.69 23.85
CA GLN A 300 -12.85 -10.67 25.30
C GLN A 300 -13.86 -9.61 25.76
N ASP A 301 -14.34 -9.73 27.00
CA ASP A 301 -15.39 -8.88 27.56
C ASP A 301 -15.01 -7.39 27.64
N ASP A 302 -13.71 -7.08 27.66
CA ASP A 302 -13.17 -5.72 27.76
C ASP A 302 -12.75 -5.11 26.41
N CYS A 303 -12.85 -5.84 25.31
CA CYS A 303 -12.43 -5.35 23.98
C CYS A 303 -13.24 -4.15 23.48
N ASP A 304 -14.46 -3.93 23.96
CA ASP A 304 -15.34 -2.80 23.64
C ASP A 304 -15.31 -1.70 24.71
N GLU A 305 -14.61 -1.92 25.84
CA GLU A 305 -14.54 -0.98 26.95
C GLU A 305 -13.35 -0.02 26.85
N TRP A 306 -12.42 -0.21 25.91
CA TRP A 306 -11.25 0.65 25.74
C TRP A 306 -11.66 2.00 25.14
N ASP A 307 -10.99 3.08 25.56
CA ASP A 307 -11.26 4.43 25.08
C ASP A 307 -10.94 4.57 23.58
N ASP A 308 -9.89 3.87 23.11
CA ASP A 308 -9.42 3.85 21.72
C ASP A 308 -9.04 2.44 21.27
N HIS A 309 -8.80 2.26 19.96
CA HIS A 309 -8.22 1.02 19.41
C HIS A 309 -6.83 0.79 20.01
N PRO A 310 -6.43 -0.47 20.31
CA PRO A 310 -5.10 -0.74 20.85
C PRO A 310 -3.98 -0.25 19.91
N ASP A 311 -2.96 0.34 20.49
CA ASP A 311 -1.75 0.71 19.78
C ASP A 311 -0.98 -0.52 19.28
N LEU A 312 -0.22 -0.37 18.21
CA LEU A 312 0.75 -1.37 17.76
C LEU A 312 1.84 -1.54 18.82
N THR A 313 1.93 -2.75 19.38
CA THR A 313 2.93 -3.10 20.40
C THR A 313 3.88 -4.17 19.86
N PRO A 314 5.22 -4.03 20.05
CA PRO A 314 6.19 -5.03 19.63
C PRO A 314 5.92 -6.41 20.24
N VAL A 315 5.99 -7.46 19.42
CA VAL A 315 5.86 -8.84 19.87
C VAL A 315 7.13 -9.29 20.55
N ALA A 316 7.03 -9.74 21.82
CA ALA A 316 8.17 -10.21 22.58
C ALA A 316 8.73 -11.51 21.99
N GLY A 317 9.99 -11.49 21.53
CA GLY A 317 10.71 -12.67 21.04
C GLY A 317 10.66 -12.90 19.54
N ALA A 318 10.06 -12.02 18.76
CA ALA A 318 10.23 -11.99 17.30
C ALA A 318 11.72 -11.79 16.98
N ARG A 319 12.45 -12.89 16.79
CA ARG A 319 13.82 -12.90 16.28
C ARG A 319 13.72 -13.22 14.79
N ILE A 320 14.15 -12.29 13.96
CA ILE A 320 14.44 -12.57 12.55
C ILE A 320 15.39 -13.77 12.52
N GLY A 321 14.90 -14.91 12.05
CA GLY A 321 15.76 -16.04 11.74
C GLY A 321 16.77 -15.59 10.72
N ALA A 322 18.07 -15.65 11.04
CA ALA A 322 19.15 -15.38 10.10
C ALA A 322 19.09 -16.41 8.96
N GLY A 323 18.26 -16.14 7.98
CA GLY A 323 18.30 -16.80 6.67
C GLY A 323 19.57 -16.34 5.98
N ASP A 324 20.36 -17.32 5.52
CA ASP A 324 21.64 -17.16 4.85
C ASP A 324 21.50 -16.37 3.54
N HIS A 325 21.45 -15.04 3.62
CA HIS A 325 21.64 -14.13 2.50
C HIS A 325 23.08 -13.60 2.51
N SER A 326 24.00 -14.45 2.10
CA SER A 326 25.40 -14.10 1.85
C SER A 326 25.50 -13.23 0.59
N SER A 327 25.17 -11.95 0.65
CA SER A 327 25.74 -10.90 -0.21
C SER A 327 25.04 -9.53 -0.14
N ILE A 328 24.77 -8.98 1.06
CA ILE A 328 24.63 -7.52 1.22
C ILE A 328 25.23 -7.19 2.60
N GLY A 329 26.14 -6.20 2.63
CA GLY A 329 27.02 -5.91 3.75
C GLY A 329 26.30 -5.79 5.10
N ALA A 330 26.73 -6.63 6.04
CA ALA A 330 26.30 -6.62 7.41
C ALA A 330 26.67 -5.31 8.10
N GLY A 331 25.70 -4.48 8.39
CA GLY A 331 25.75 -3.52 9.47
C GLY A 331 25.00 -4.12 10.65
N ASP A 332 25.71 -4.43 11.72
CA ASP A 332 25.13 -4.79 13.03
C ASP A 332 24.32 -3.61 13.56
N ASP A 333 23.00 -3.61 13.37
CA ASP A 333 22.02 -2.86 14.17
C ASP A 333 20.58 -3.34 13.85
N ASP A 334 20.20 -4.49 14.46
CA ASP A 334 18.90 -5.19 14.33
C ASP A 334 17.75 -4.54 15.12
N ALA A 335 17.65 -3.22 15.19
CA ALA A 335 16.69 -2.59 16.09
C ALA A 335 15.40 -2.05 15.45
N ASP A 336 15.28 -2.01 14.11
CA ASP A 336 14.24 -1.18 13.47
C ASP A 336 13.10 -1.90 12.72
N HIS A 337 13.06 -3.22 12.68
CA HIS A 337 11.96 -3.95 12.04
C HIS A 337 11.26 -4.88 13.04
N THR A 338 10.69 -4.33 14.08
CA THR A 338 9.95 -5.11 15.06
C THR A 338 8.57 -5.45 14.53
N HIS A 339 8.23 -6.76 14.55
CA HIS A 339 6.86 -7.22 14.41
C HIS A 339 6.01 -6.59 15.51
N ALA A 340 4.94 -5.91 15.14
CA ALA A 340 4.06 -5.19 16.06
C ALA A 340 2.60 -5.49 15.77
N ILE A 341 1.80 -5.61 16.84
CA ILE A 341 0.40 -6.03 16.80
C ILE A 341 -0.45 -5.13 17.67
N ALA A 342 -1.63 -4.76 17.20
CA ALA A 342 -2.64 -4.02 17.94
C ALA A 342 -3.65 -4.94 18.64
N CYS A 343 -3.19 -5.98 19.33
CA CYS A 343 -4.04 -6.91 20.08
C CYS A 343 -3.33 -7.47 21.33
N PRO A 344 -3.72 -7.10 22.53
CA PRO A 344 -3.08 -7.63 23.75
C PRO A 344 -3.40 -9.11 24.02
N TYR A 345 -4.36 -9.70 23.30
CA TYR A 345 -4.80 -11.10 23.45
C TYR A 345 -4.36 -12.01 22.31
N HIS A 346 -3.46 -11.56 21.45
CA HIS A 346 -2.99 -12.32 20.28
C HIS A 346 -2.46 -13.73 20.62
N GLU A 347 -1.80 -13.90 21.79
CA GLU A 347 -1.30 -15.19 22.29
C GLU A 347 -2.41 -16.23 22.56
N ARG A 348 -3.67 -15.82 22.60
CA ARG A 348 -4.82 -16.71 22.80
C ARG A 348 -5.34 -17.33 21.51
N LEU A 349 -4.80 -16.94 20.36
CA LEU A 349 -5.03 -17.64 19.11
C LEU A 349 -4.36 -19.00 19.17
N ASP A 350 -5.18 -20.05 19.24
CA ASP A 350 -4.71 -21.43 19.16
C ASP A 350 -4.48 -21.76 17.67
N VAL A 351 -3.35 -21.27 17.16
CA VAL A 351 -2.89 -21.56 15.80
C VAL A 351 -1.89 -22.71 15.94
N ASP A 352 -2.22 -23.88 15.42
CA ASP A 352 -1.32 -25.04 15.42
C ASP A 352 -0.09 -24.71 14.54
N PRO A 353 1.10 -24.48 15.13
CA PRO A 353 2.29 -24.12 14.37
C PRO A 353 2.84 -25.28 13.51
N GLU A 354 2.34 -26.51 13.69
CA GLU A 354 2.74 -27.68 12.90
C GLU A 354 1.87 -27.87 11.64
N ALA A 355 0.75 -27.14 11.51
CA ALA A 355 -0.06 -27.16 10.31
C ALA A 355 0.57 -26.39 9.12
N ASP A 356 1.68 -25.70 9.34
CA ASP A 356 2.37 -24.84 8.36
C ASP A 356 3.68 -25.42 7.80
N GLN A 357 3.99 -26.72 8.05
CA GLN A 357 5.21 -27.37 7.52
C GLN A 357 4.95 -28.34 6.38
#